data_50e013c2cf9c040f524fc8e1904e59b8
#
_entry.id   50e013c2cf9c040f524fc8e1904e59b8
#
_cell.length_a   1.000
_cell.length_b   1.000
_cell.length_c   1.000
_cell.angle_alpha   90.00
_cell.angle_beta   90.00
_cell.angle_gamma   90.00
#
_symmetry.space_group_name_H-M   'P 1'
#
loop_
_entity.id
_entity.type
_entity.pdbx_description
1 polymer ?
#
loop_
_entity_poly.entity_id
_entity_poly.type
_entity_poly.pdbx_seq_one_letter_code
_entity_poly.pdbx_strand_id
1 'polypeptide(L)'
;MDHEQRILVTVILHHDQSKTLDEIMANLKKTGFYRDFPPEGTEVVSWVVAMSFGFIINLKVEPQALRSLNRFMEQKAWGTFRYEVYPSYDFVPIGAQLKKEHA
;
A
#
# COMPACT_ATOMS: atom_id res chain seq x y z
N MET A 1 1.66 1.59 24.32
CA MET A 1 0.93 1.87 23.38
C MET A 1 0.45 0.78 22.56
N ASP A 2 -0.59 0.94 22.16
CA ASP A 2 -1.31 -0.16 21.68
C ASP A 2 -1.33 -0.16 20.19
N HIS A 3 -0.62 -1.08 19.62
CA HIS A 3 -0.55 -1.20 18.16
C HIS A 3 -1.85 -1.70 17.58
N GLU A 4 -2.76 -2.24 18.41
CA GLU A 4 -4.03 -2.69 17.90
C GLU A 4 -4.93 -1.59 17.42
N GLN A 5 -4.61 -0.34 17.75
CA GLN A 5 -5.39 0.77 17.25
C GLN A 5 -5.05 1.15 15.81
N ARG A 6 -3.96 0.63 15.29
CA ARG A 6 -3.60 0.89 13.90
C ARG A 6 -4.49 0.11 12.96
N ILE A 7 -4.73 0.70 11.81
CA ILE A 7 -5.59 0.14 10.78
C ILE A 7 -4.71 -0.52 9.72
N LEU A 8 -5.10 -1.71 9.30
CA LEU A 8 -4.44 -2.33 8.15
C LEU A 8 -5.01 -1.68 6.89
N VAL A 9 -4.14 -1.21 6.02
CA VAL A 9 -4.53 -0.54 4.78
C VAL A 9 -3.81 -1.22 3.62
N THR A 10 -4.54 -1.55 2.58
CA THR A 10 -3.98 -2.11 1.36
C THR A 10 -3.91 -1.02 0.30
N VAL A 11 -2.72 -0.78 -0.21
CA VAL A 11 -2.47 0.18 -1.28
C VAL A 11 -2.15 -0.59 -2.54
N ILE A 12 -2.87 -0.31 -3.60
CA ILE A 12 -2.65 -0.94 -4.90
C ILE A 12 -2.20 0.13 -5.87
N LEU A 13 -1.04 -0.08 -6.48
CA LEU A 13 -0.47 0.86 -7.44
C LEU A 13 -0.42 0.15 -8.80
N HIS A 14 -1.41 0.45 -9.64
CA HIS A 14 -1.46 -0.15 -10.98
C HIS A 14 -0.46 0.51 -11.89
N HIS A 15 0.36 -0.30 -12.58
CA HIS A 15 1.27 0.22 -13.59
C HIS A 15 0.48 0.86 -14.73
N ASP A 16 0.93 2.03 -15.14
CA ASP A 16 0.41 2.65 -16.36
C ASP A 16 1.10 1.99 -17.54
N GLN A 17 0.37 1.16 -18.26
CA GLN A 17 0.97 0.39 -19.34
C GLN A 17 1.31 1.21 -20.57
N SER A 18 0.95 2.49 -20.58
CA SER A 18 1.44 3.40 -21.62
C SER A 18 2.88 3.83 -21.37
N LYS A 19 3.45 3.48 -20.21
CA LYS A 19 4.82 3.83 -19.82
C LYS A 19 5.64 2.56 -19.62
N THR A 20 6.94 2.67 -19.87
CA THR A 20 7.86 1.58 -19.55
C THR A 20 8.14 1.57 -18.05
N LEU A 21 8.62 0.45 -17.55
CA LEU A 21 9.03 0.36 -16.13
C LEU A 21 10.12 1.37 -15.81
N ASP A 22 11.04 1.60 -16.75
CA ASP A 22 12.11 2.58 -16.54
C ASP A 22 11.54 3.97 -16.37
N GLU A 23 10.53 4.33 -17.16
CA GLU A 23 9.86 5.63 -17.03
C GLU A 23 9.16 5.76 -15.69
N ILE A 24 8.48 4.70 -15.24
CA ILE A 24 7.79 4.68 -13.96
C ILE A 24 8.81 4.88 -12.83
N MET A 25 9.91 4.13 -12.85
CA MET A 25 10.93 4.23 -11.81
C MET A 25 11.59 5.60 -11.79
N ALA A 26 11.83 6.17 -12.97
CA ALA A 26 12.42 7.51 -13.05
C ALA A 26 11.49 8.56 -12.45
N ASN A 27 10.19 8.46 -12.72
CA ASN A 27 9.22 9.38 -12.15
C ASN A 27 9.13 9.24 -10.64
N LEU A 28 9.17 8.03 -10.11
CA LEU A 28 9.12 7.82 -8.66
C LEU A 28 10.35 8.36 -7.97
N LYS A 29 11.52 8.23 -8.59
CA LYS A 29 12.74 8.84 -8.07
C LYS A 29 12.63 10.36 -8.07
N LYS A 30 12.08 10.93 -9.14
CA LYS A 30 11.95 12.37 -9.28
C LYS A 30 11.01 12.95 -8.23
N THR A 31 9.91 12.27 -7.93
CA THR A 31 8.97 12.76 -6.92
C THR A 31 9.45 12.51 -5.49
N GLY A 32 10.44 11.63 -5.31
CA GLY A 32 10.89 11.26 -3.98
C GLY A 32 10.10 10.14 -3.36
N PHE A 33 9.32 9.40 -4.15
CA PHE A 33 8.50 8.32 -3.62
C PHE A 33 9.35 7.32 -2.84
N TYR A 34 10.42 6.81 -3.47
CA TYR A 34 11.24 5.79 -2.81
C TYR A 34 11.96 6.30 -1.58
N ARG A 35 12.37 7.57 -1.62
CA ARG A 35 13.08 8.17 -0.49
C ARG A 35 12.16 8.32 0.72
N ASP A 36 10.90 8.68 0.49
CA ASP A 36 10.02 9.15 1.54
C ASP A 36 8.97 8.10 1.95
N PHE A 37 8.84 7.00 1.23
CA PHE A 37 7.87 5.96 1.56
C PHE A 37 8.45 4.96 2.56
N PRO A 38 7.75 4.57 3.62
CA PRO A 38 6.38 4.94 3.93
C PRO A 38 6.33 6.26 4.71
N PRO A 39 5.21 6.99 4.58
CA PRO A 39 5.10 8.24 5.33
C PRO A 39 4.98 8.02 6.82
N GLU A 40 5.20 9.07 7.58
CA GLU A 40 5.14 9.01 9.02
C GLU A 40 3.78 8.52 9.50
N GLY A 41 3.78 7.70 10.55
CA GLY A 41 2.54 7.11 11.07
C GLY A 41 2.12 5.84 10.36
N THR A 42 2.94 5.33 9.44
CA THR A 42 2.67 4.09 8.72
C THR A 42 3.87 3.15 8.81
N GLU A 43 3.57 1.87 8.66
CA GLU A 43 4.60 0.83 8.69
C GLU A 43 4.29 -0.19 7.60
N VAL A 44 5.28 -0.53 6.76
CA VAL A 44 5.09 -1.53 5.71
C VAL A 44 5.05 -2.91 6.34
N VAL A 45 3.95 -3.62 6.10
CA VAL A 45 3.82 -5.02 6.50
C VAL A 45 4.28 -5.93 5.37
N SER A 46 3.88 -5.62 4.15
CA SER A 46 4.30 -6.36 2.97
C SER A 46 4.28 -5.45 1.76
N TRP A 47 5.13 -5.74 0.79
CA TRP A 47 5.21 -4.95 -0.43
C TRP A 47 5.65 -5.91 -1.52
N VAL A 48 4.73 -6.24 -2.42
CA VAL A 48 5.02 -7.18 -3.49
C VAL A 48 4.77 -6.54 -4.84
N VAL A 49 5.48 -7.04 -5.84
CA VAL A 49 5.21 -6.74 -7.24
C VAL A 49 4.39 -7.90 -7.78
N ALA A 50 3.17 -7.61 -8.25
CA ALA A 50 2.42 -8.56 -9.05
C ALA A 50 2.77 -8.27 -10.49
N MET A 51 3.45 -9.21 -11.16
CA MET A 51 4.00 -8.96 -12.47
C MET A 51 2.92 -8.52 -13.45
N SER A 52 3.22 -7.52 -14.24
CA SER A 52 2.32 -6.87 -15.21
C SER A 52 1.20 -6.04 -14.59
N PHE A 53 0.98 -6.16 -13.29
CA PHE A 53 -0.13 -5.49 -12.62
C PHE A 53 0.33 -4.23 -11.88
N GLY A 54 1.32 -4.38 -11.01
CA GLY A 54 1.82 -3.28 -10.21
C GLY A 54 2.20 -3.71 -8.81
N PHE A 55 2.19 -2.75 -7.88
CA PHE A 55 2.53 -3.01 -6.48
C PHE A 55 1.28 -3.27 -5.67
N ILE A 56 1.39 -4.21 -4.74
CA ILE A 56 0.37 -4.42 -3.71
C ILE A 56 1.10 -4.28 -2.37
N ILE A 57 0.70 -3.28 -1.59
CA ILE A 57 1.40 -2.90 -0.37
C ILE A 57 0.40 -2.96 0.78
N ASN A 58 0.77 -3.64 1.85
CA ASN A 58 -0.03 -3.64 3.07
C ASN A 58 0.70 -2.84 4.13
N LEU A 59 -0.01 -1.92 4.74
CA LEU A 59 0.54 -1.00 5.74
C LEU A 59 -0.27 -1.08 7.01
N LYS A 60 0.40 -0.92 8.15
CA LYS A 60 -0.28 -0.57 9.39
C LYS A 60 -0.23 0.94 9.50
N VAL A 61 -1.39 1.56 9.70
CA VAL A 61 -1.54 3.01 9.63
C VAL A 61 -2.23 3.50 10.90
N GLU A 62 -1.63 4.47 11.57
CA GLU A 62 -2.30 5.14 12.68
C GLU A 62 -3.48 5.92 12.12
N PRO A 63 -4.65 5.90 12.80
CA PRO A 63 -5.85 6.52 12.22
C PRO A 63 -5.65 7.98 11.84
N GLN A 64 -4.88 8.72 12.62
CA GLN A 64 -4.63 10.14 12.30
C GLN A 64 -3.70 10.32 11.11
N ALA A 65 -3.03 9.26 10.64
CA ALA A 65 -2.13 9.34 9.50
C ALA A 65 -2.81 9.02 8.17
N LEU A 66 -4.10 8.69 8.18
CA LEU A 66 -4.80 8.32 6.94
C LEU A 66 -4.78 9.45 5.91
N ARG A 67 -5.01 10.68 6.37
CA ARG A 67 -4.99 11.80 5.45
C ARG A 67 -3.60 12.03 4.87
N SER A 68 -2.57 11.90 5.71
CA SER A 68 -1.18 12.06 5.25
C SER A 68 -0.81 11.00 4.24
N LEU A 69 -1.28 9.77 4.44
CA LEU A 69 -1.04 8.70 3.48
C LEU A 69 -1.67 9.02 2.14
N ASN A 70 -2.92 9.46 2.14
CA ASN A 70 -3.59 9.79 0.89
C ASN A 70 -2.91 10.96 0.18
N ARG A 71 -2.51 11.99 0.95
CA ARG A 71 -1.79 13.12 0.38
C ARG A 71 -0.45 12.71 -0.19
N PHE A 72 0.23 11.77 0.47
CA PHE A 72 1.49 11.24 -0.03
C PHE A 72 1.28 10.61 -1.42
N MET A 73 0.23 9.80 -1.56
CA MET A 73 -0.07 9.18 -2.85
C MET A 73 -0.38 10.20 -3.92
N GLU A 74 -1.14 11.23 -3.55
CA GLU A 74 -1.47 12.31 -4.50
C GLU A 74 -0.22 13.04 -4.97
N GLN A 75 0.72 13.26 -4.07
CA GLN A 75 1.91 14.06 -4.38
C GLN A 75 3.02 13.26 -5.05
N LYS A 76 3.15 11.97 -4.71
CA LYS A 76 4.32 11.19 -5.12
C LYS A 76 4.01 10.13 -6.17
N ALA A 77 2.78 9.68 -6.26
CA ALA A 77 2.40 8.59 -7.16
C ALA A 77 1.41 9.02 -8.25
N TRP A 78 0.78 10.17 -8.09
CA TRP A 78 -0.21 10.65 -9.04
C TRP A 78 0.43 10.84 -10.42
N GLY A 79 -0.26 10.36 -11.44
CA GLY A 79 0.25 10.48 -12.80
C GLY A 79 1.24 9.39 -13.19
N THR A 80 1.77 8.66 -12.21
CA THR A 80 2.68 7.54 -12.46
C THR A 80 1.94 6.22 -12.33
N PHE A 81 1.07 6.14 -11.33
CA PHE A 81 0.24 4.96 -11.10
C PHE A 81 -1.22 5.39 -11.03
N ARG A 82 -2.10 4.46 -11.38
CA ARG A 82 -3.47 4.52 -10.90
C ARG A 82 -3.50 3.82 -9.55
N TYR A 83 -3.89 4.52 -8.50
CA TYR A 83 -3.78 3.94 -7.17
C TYR A 83 -5.14 3.78 -6.49
N GLU A 84 -5.20 2.80 -5.61
CA GLU A 84 -6.37 2.51 -4.80
C GLU A 84 -5.90 2.27 -3.38
N VAL A 85 -6.68 2.72 -2.40
CA VAL A 85 -6.33 2.61 -0.98
C VAL A 85 -7.56 2.08 -0.26
N TYR A 86 -7.41 0.93 0.39
CA TYR A 86 -8.52 0.24 1.02
C TYR A 86 -8.23 -0.09 2.47
N PRO A 87 -9.13 0.24 3.41
CA PRO A 87 -9.04 -0.34 4.75
C PRO A 87 -9.24 -1.85 4.64
N SER A 88 -8.48 -2.58 5.42
CA SER A 88 -8.43 -4.03 5.29
C SER A 88 -8.36 -4.64 6.68
N TYR A 89 -8.56 -5.96 6.76
CA TYR A 89 -8.29 -6.68 7.98
C TYR A 89 -7.72 -8.06 7.63
N ASP A 90 -6.96 -8.60 8.59
CA ASP A 90 -6.27 -9.87 8.39
C ASP A 90 -7.27 -11.01 8.53
N PHE A 91 -7.43 -11.80 7.49
CA PHE A 91 -8.36 -12.92 7.47
C PHE A 91 -7.71 -14.25 7.86
N VAL A 92 -6.40 -14.27 8.07
CA VAL A 92 -5.69 -15.51 8.38
C VAL A 92 -6.25 -16.21 9.62
N PRO A 93 -6.45 -15.51 10.76
CA PRO A 93 -7.02 -16.21 11.92
C PRO A 93 -8.46 -16.64 11.69
N ILE A 94 -9.23 -15.84 10.95
CA ILE A 94 -10.62 -16.18 10.64
C ILE A 94 -10.66 -17.41 9.75
N GLY A 95 -9.81 -17.43 8.72
CA GLY A 95 -9.72 -18.57 7.81
C GLY A 95 -9.32 -19.85 8.53
N ALA A 96 -8.38 -19.76 9.47
CA ALA A 96 -7.96 -20.91 10.26
C ALA A 96 -9.11 -21.46 11.11
N GLN A 97 -9.89 -20.57 11.71
CA GLN A 97 -11.03 -20.98 12.52
C GLN A 97 -12.11 -21.64 11.64
N LEU A 98 -12.40 -21.07 10.49
CA LEU A 98 -13.37 -21.62 9.57
C LEU A 98 -12.93 -23.00 9.05
N LYS A 99 -11.64 -23.18 8.80
CA LYS A 99 -11.12 -24.47 8.39
C LYS A 99 -11.37 -25.52 9.44
N LYS A 100 -11.17 -25.19 10.71
CA LYS A 100 -11.46 -26.11 11.81
C LYS A 100 -12.93 -26.48 11.86
N GLU A 101 -13.81 -25.50 11.68
CA GLU A 101 -15.24 -25.71 11.77
C GLU A 101 -15.80 -26.52 10.62
N HIS A 102 -15.13 -26.52 9.49
CA HIS A 102 -15.60 -27.17 8.28
C HIS A 102 -14.69 -28.30 7.80
N ALA A 103 -13.85 -28.77 8.69
CA ALA A 103 -12.96 -29.89 8.39
C ALA A 103 -13.69 -31.23 8.41
#